data_98d4a677a42374fb4442780e0d0f051d
#
_entry.id   98d4a677a42374fb4442780e0d0f051d
#
_cell.length_a   1.000
_cell.length_b   1.000
_cell.length_c   1.000
_cell.angle_alpha   90.00
_cell.angle_beta   90.00
_cell.angle_gamma   90.00
#
_symmetry.space_group_name_H-M   'P 1'
#
loop_
_entity.id
_entity.type
_entity.pdbx_description
1 polymer ?
#
loop_
_entity_poly.entity_id
_entity_poly.type
_entity_poly.pdbx_seq_one_letter_code
_entity_poly.pdbx_strand_id
1 'polypeptide(L)'
;MPNPKSRMPVLLLAALLVGGCATHFDIDAADDRITPQQVANDIKLAQNKTIAWGGTIVASKNLANQTQLEVLSYPLDKNGRPDREAKPGGRFIALHPGYLELANYAIGRVVTMTGTVTETRAGAVGEAPYVFPVLAVKTMFLWPTAEEEANKPQFHFGVGVGIVR
;
A
#
# COMPACT_ATOMS: atom_id res chain seq x y z
N MET A 1 61.13 14.10 -35.08
CA MET A 1 60.22 14.83 -34.16
C MET A 1 58.95 13.99 -33.95
N PRO A 2 58.80 13.26 -32.88
CA PRO A 2 57.60 12.51 -32.63
C PRO A 2 56.62 13.35 -31.77
N ASN A 3 55.38 13.35 -32.23
CA ASN A 3 54.23 13.99 -31.70
C ASN A 3 53.75 13.30 -30.39
N PRO A 4 53.53 14.00 -29.27
CA PRO A 4 53.00 13.36 -28.07
C PRO A 4 51.50 13.20 -28.21
N LYS A 5 51.08 11.94 -28.39
CA LYS A 5 49.66 11.57 -28.32
C LYS A 5 49.13 11.81 -26.92
N SER A 6 48.31 12.85 -26.80
CA SER A 6 47.45 13.10 -25.64
C SER A 6 46.65 11.86 -25.27
N ARG A 7 47.02 11.20 -24.18
CA ARG A 7 46.21 10.16 -23.55
C ARG A 7 45.20 10.85 -22.64
N MET A 8 44.04 11.10 -23.18
CA MET A 8 42.86 11.53 -22.40
C MET A 8 42.42 10.37 -21.51
N PRO A 9 42.44 10.51 -20.18
CA PRO A 9 41.86 9.46 -19.33
C PRO A 9 40.36 9.47 -19.51
N VAL A 10 39.83 8.37 -20.02
CA VAL A 10 38.39 8.09 -20.01
C VAL A 10 37.99 7.89 -18.56
N LEU A 11 37.48 8.97 -17.96
CA LEU A 11 36.84 8.90 -16.64
C LEU A 11 35.52 8.18 -16.82
N LEU A 12 35.54 6.86 -16.58
CA LEU A 12 34.34 6.01 -16.56
C LEU A 12 33.52 6.41 -15.34
N LEU A 13 32.59 7.32 -15.55
CA LEU A 13 31.60 7.72 -14.55
C LEU A 13 30.62 6.56 -14.37
N ALA A 14 30.98 5.63 -13.49
CA ALA A 14 30.08 4.58 -13.03
C ALA A 14 29.04 5.26 -12.11
N ALA A 15 27.95 5.72 -12.71
CA ALA A 15 26.76 6.13 -11.97
C ALA A 15 26.20 4.89 -11.26
N LEU A 16 26.53 4.73 -9.97
CA LEU A 16 25.87 3.78 -9.09
C LEU A 16 24.40 4.21 -8.97
N LEU A 17 23.56 3.51 -9.72
CA LEU A 17 22.12 3.49 -9.51
C LEU A 17 21.85 2.80 -8.16
N VAL A 18 21.87 3.57 -7.09
CA VAL A 18 21.33 3.14 -5.80
C VAL A 18 19.81 3.13 -5.95
N GLY A 19 19.30 2.09 -6.58
CA GLY A 19 17.88 1.79 -6.61
C GLY A 19 17.45 1.36 -5.22
N GLY A 20 17.05 2.32 -4.38
CA GLY A 20 16.32 2.01 -3.16
C GLY A 20 15.06 1.25 -3.56
N CYS A 21 14.91 -0.01 -3.10
CA CYS A 21 13.66 -0.75 -3.24
C CYS A 21 12.60 -0.05 -2.40
N ALA A 22 11.94 0.95 -2.97
CA ALA A 22 10.73 1.49 -2.37
C ALA A 22 9.68 0.38 -2.38
N THR A 23 9.14 0.07 -1.22
CA THR A 23 8.00 -0.86 -1.12
C THR A 23 6.83 -0.24 -1.88
N HIS A 24 6.38 -0.91 -2.93
CA HIS A 24 5.35 -0.45 -3.84
C HIS A 24 4.26 -1.52 -3.96
N PHE A 25 3.01 -1.10 -3.96
CA PHE A 25 1.86 -1.95 -4.28
C PHE A 25 1.21 -1.41 -5.54
N ASP A 26 1.21 -2.21 -6.60
CA ASP A 26 0.70 -1.83 -7.91
C ASP A 26 -0.82 -1.69 -7.87
N ILE A 27 -1.29 -0.48 -8.15
CA ILE A 27 -2.70 -0.11 -8.24
C ILE A 27 -3.09 0.45 -9.62
N ASP A 28 -2.18 0.44 -10.61
CA ASP A 28 -2.35 1.13 -11.90
C ASP A 28 -3.60 0.70 -12.67
N ALA A 29 -4.05 -0.55 -12.47
CA ALA A 29 -5.26 -1.09 -13.11
C ALA A 29 -6.56 -0.81 -12.32
N ALA A 30 -6.49 -0.11 -11.19
CA ALA A 30 -7.62 0.15 -10.30
C ALA A 30 -7.93 1.64 -10.17
N ASP A 31 -9.20 1.99 -9.91
CA ASP A 31 -9.59 3.38 -9.64
C ASP A 31 -9.40 3.68 -8.16
N ASP A 32 -8.46 4.56 -7.83
CA ASP A 32 -8.12 5.02 -6.49
C ASP A 32 -8.72 6.40 -6.13
N ARG A 33 -9.40 7.06 -7.11
CA ARG A 33 -9.96 8.41 -6.95
C ARG A 33 -11.34 8.41 -6.32
N ILE A 34 -12.05 7.29 -6.40
CA ILE A 34 -13.39 7.14 -5.84
C ILE A 34 -13.27 6.72 -4.39
N THR A 35 -13.76 7.58 -3.48
CA THR A 35 -13.67 7.29 -2.04
C THR A 35 -14.80 6.37 -1.56
N PRO A 36 -14.61 5.62 -0.45
CA PRO A 36 -15.69 4.86 0.17
C PRO A 36 -16.91 5.72 0.52
N GLN A 37 -16.72 6.97 0.96
CA GLN A 37 -17.82 7.86 1.28
C GLN A 37 -18.67 8.21 0.04
N GLN A 38 -18.04 8.42 -1.12
CA GLN A 38 -18.76 8.64 -2.36
C GLN A 38 -19.58 7.41 -2.76
N VAL A 39 -18.99 6.21 -2.64
CA VAL A 39 -19.66 4.95 -2.95
C VAL A 39 -20.79 4.64 -1.96
N ALA A 40 -20.65 5.01 -0.67
CA ALA A 40 -21.70 4.89 0.31
C ALA A 40 -22.95 5.71 -0.08
N ASN A 41 -22.74 6.87 -0.74
CA ASN A 41 -23.81 7.73 -1.23
C ASN A 41 -24.39 7.26 -2.58
N ASP A 42 -23.53 6.72 -3.46
CA ASP A 42 -23.92 6.19 -4.77
C ASP A 42 -23.00 5.03 -5.19
N ILE A 43 -23.48 3.81 -4.97
CA ILE A 43 -22.75 2.58 -5.32
C ILE A 43 -22.46 2.46 -6.84
N LYS A 44 -23.21 3.13 -7.70
CA LYS A 44 -23.01 3.10 -9.15
C LYS A 44 -21.66 3.66 -9.58
N LEU A 45 -21.05 4.54 -8.75
CA LEU A 45 -19.72 5.09 -9.01
C LEU A 45 -18.64 4.00 -9.10
N ALA A 46 -18.80 2.90 -8.35
CA ALA A 46 -17.88 1.76 -8.34
C ALA A 46 -18.31 0.60 -9.26
N GLN A 47 -19.44 0.73 -9.97
CA GLN A 47 -19.99 -0.33 -10.80
C GLN A 47 -19.07 -0.66 -11.97
N ASN A 48 -18.80 -1.96 -12.20
CA ASN A 48 -17.90 -2.46 -13.26
C ASN A 48 -16.46 -1.95 -13.17
N LYS A 49 -16.03 -1.54 -11.99
CA LYS A 49 -14.66 -1.07 -11.75
C LYS A 49 -13.92 -1.97 -10.78
N THR A 50 -12.63 -2.10 -10.98
CA THR A 50 -11.71 -2.50 -9.92
C THR A 50 -11.35 -1.24 -9.14
N ILE A 51 -11.56 -1.28 -7.85
CA ILE A 51 -11.30 -0.16 -6.93
C ILE A 51 -10.02 -0.45 -6.15
N ALA A 52 -9.20 0.57 -5.95
CA ALA A 52 -8.08 0.53 -5.01
C ALA A 52 -8.39 1.41 -3.81
N TRP A 53 -8.49 0.80 -2.63
CA TRP A 53 -8.63 1.49 -1.35
C TRP A 53 -7.58 1.03 -0.37
N GLY A 54 -7.13 1.94 0.46
CA GLY A 54 -6.23 1.62 1.55
C GLY A 54 -6.47 2.50 2.76
N GLY A 55 -5.95 2.10 3.90
CA GLY A 55 -6.17 2.82 5.14
C GLY A 55 -5.69 2.08 6.36
N THR A 56 -6.21 2.50 7.51
CA THR A 56 -5.90 1.90 8.80
C THR A 56 -7.03 0.93 9.21
N ILE A 57 -6.66 -0.28 9.60
CA ILE A 57 -7.61 -1.26 10.15
C ILE A 57 -8.15 -0.74 11.47
N VAL A 58 -9.48 -0.68 11.60
CA VAL A 58 -10.17 -0.24 12.83
C VAL A 58 -10.93 -1.38 13.51
N ALA A 59 -11.21 -2.46 12.76
CA ALA A 59 -11.74 -3.71 13.31
C ALA A 59 -11.39 -4.87 12.38
N SER A 60 -11.23 -6.07 12.95
CA SER A 60 -10.99 -7.30 12.19
C SER A 60 -11.68 -8.47 12.84
N LYS A 61 -12.25 -9.39 12.04
CA LYS A 61 -12.84 -10.64 12.53
C LYS A 61 -12.81 -11.71 11.45
N ASN A 62 -12.57 -12.96 11.87
CA ASN A 62 -12.73 -14.12 11.01
C ASN A 62 -14.20 -14.56 11.00
N LEU A 63 -14.74 -14.80 9.81
CA LEU A 63 -16.03 -15.40 9.55
C LEU A 63 -15.85 -16.87 9.12
N ALA A 64 -16.91 -17.58 8.81
CA ALA A 64 -16.84 -19.00 8.48
C ALA A 64 -15.86 -19.34 7.33
N ASN A 65 -15.81 -18.52 6.26
CA ASN A 65 -15.00 -18.80 5.07
C ASN A 65 -14.19 -17.57 4.58
N GLN A 66 -14.16 -16.49 5.35
CA GLN A 66 -13.52 -15.24 4.97
C GLN A 66 -13.13 -14.43 6.19
N THR A 67 -12.23 -13.47 6.00
CA THR A 67 -11.91 -12.47 7.02
C THR A 67 -12.54 -11.15 6.64
N GLN A 68 -13.21 -10.51 7.59
CA GLN A 68 -13.75 -9.17 7.47
C GLN A 68 -12.81 -8.18 8.16
N LEU A 69 -12.40 -7.14 7.43
CA LEU A 69 -11.70 -5.99 7.97
C LEU A 69 -12.59 -4.75 7.82
N GLU A 70 -12.70 -3.94 8.86
CA GLU A 70 -13.20 -2.57 8.75
C GLU A 70 -12.00 -1.63 8.65
N VAL A 71 -12.00 -0.77 7.64
CA VAL A 71 -10.84 0.08 7.32
C VAL A 71 -11.29 1.53 7.21
N LEU A 72 -10.59 2.43 7.92
CA LEU A 72 -10.68 3.87 7.72
C LEU A 72 -9.78 4.25 6.55
N SER A 73 -10.39 4.64 5.43
CA SER A 73 -9.70 4.91 4.17
C SER A 73 -9.01 6.27 4.17
N TYR A 74 -7.86 6.31 3.49
CA TYR A 74 -7.13 7.52 3.16
C TYR A 74 -6.75 7.53 1.68
N PRO A 75 -6.48 8.70 1.06
CA PRO A 75 -5.91 8.79 -0.27
C PRO A 75 -4.62 7.96 -0.38
N LEU A 76 -4.37 7.38 -1.54
CA LEU A 76 -3.15 6.62 -1.79
C LEU A 76 -2.08 7.53 -2.42
N ASP A 77 -0.83 7.34 -2.00
CA ASP A 77 0.32 7.96 -2.65
C ASP A 77 0.71 7.20 -3.94
N LYS A 78 1.72 7.69 -4.66
CA LYS A 78 2.24 7.08 -5.90
C LYS A 78 2.76 5.63 -5.73
N ASN A 79 3.00 5.19 -4.51
CA ASN A 79 3.45 3.82 -4.21
C ASN A 79 2.27 2.94 -3.77
N GLY A 80 1.04 3.46 -3.79
CA GLY A 80 -0.15 2.80 -3.29
C GLY A 80 -0.29 2.79 -1.77
N ARG A 81 0.53 3.57 -1.03
CA ARG A 81 0.47 3.63 0.43
C ARG A 81 -0.55 4.69 0.88
N PRO A 82 -1.40 4.38 1.89
CA PRO A 82 -2.33 5.35 2.46
C PRO A 82 -1.61 6.53 3.12
N ASP A 83 -1.95 7.74 2.71
CA ASP A 83 -1.50 8.99 3.32
C ASP A 83 -2.38 9.32 4.53
N ARG A 84 -1.95 8.91 5.71
CA ARG A 84 -2.70 9.11 6.97
C ARG A 84 -2.71 10.54 7.48
N GLU A 85 -1.94 11.44 6.88
CA GLU A 85 -1.95 12.88 7.19
C GLU A 85 -3.04 13.60 6.39
N ALA A 86 -3.51 12.99 5.29
CA ALA A 86 -4.60 13.50 4.49
C ALA A 86 -5.96 13.29 5.16
N LYS A 87 -6.99 13.97 4.64
CA LYS A 87 -8.35 13.80 5.10
C LYS A 87 -8.87 12.39 4.79
N PRO A 88 -9.46 11.67 5.76
CA PRO A 88 -10.05 10.36 5.52
C PRO A 88 -11.15 10.38 4.45
N GLY A 89 -11.18 9.33 3.63
CA GLY A 89 -12.17 9.14 2.56
C GLY A 89 -13.42 8.36 2.97
N GLY A 90 -13.60 8.08 4.27
CA GLY A 90 -14.68 7.28 4.82
C GLY A 90 -14.23 5.88 5.21
N ARG A 91 -15.17 5.07 5.72
CA ARG A 91 -14.91 3.68 6.12
C ARG A 91 -15.51 2.71 5.11
N PHE A 92 -14.90 1.55 4.97
CA PHE A 92 -15.43 0.44 4.20
C PHE A 92 -15.19 -0.89 4.90
N ILE A 93 -15.95 -1.90 4.48
CA ILE A 93 -15.74 -3.29 4.88
C ILE A 93 -15.01 -3.98 3.74
N ALA A 94 -13.89 -4.62 4.04
CA ALA A 94 -13.17 -5.50 3.13
C ALA A 94 -13.43 -6.96 3.49
N LEU A 95 -13.83 -7.77 2.52
CA LEU A 95 -14.03 -9.20 2.67
C LEU A 95 -12.90 -9.92 1.93
N HIS A 96 -11.95 -10.46 2.68
CA HIS A 96 -10.84 -11.25 2.17
C HIS A 96 -11.22 -12.74 2.17
N PRO A 97 -11.10 -13.47 1.05
CA PRO A 97 -11.37 -14.91 1.00
C PRO A 97 -10.38 -15.66 1.89
N GLY A 98 -10.89 -16.60 2.70
CA GLY A 98 -10.09 -17.39 3.63
C GLY A 98 -9.74 -16.64 4.93
N TYR A 99 -8.90 -17.29 5.73
CA TYR A 99 -8.48 -16.79 7.03
C TYR A 99 -7.23 -15.93 6.93
N LEU A 100 -7.23 -14.83 7.67
CA LEU A 100 -6.03 -14.04 7.97
C LEU A 100 -5.67 -14.25 9.45
N GLU A 101 -4.37 -14.24 9.74
CA GLU A 101 -3.90 -14.20 11.13
C GLU A 101 -4.15 -12.80 11.71
N LEU A 102 -5.17 -12.68 12.58
CA LEU A 102 -5.63 -11.39 13.09
C LEU A 102 -4.56 -10.63 13.89
N ALA A 103 -3.57 -11.33 14.45
CA ALA A 103 -2.43 -10.68 15.10
C ALA A 103 -1.63 -9.80 14.12
N ASN A 104 -1.51 -10.24 12.86
CA ASN A 104 -0.84 -9.46 11.80
C ASN A 104 -1.73 -8.32 11.28
N TYR A 105 -3.04 -8.53 11.27
CA TYR A 105 -4.05 -7.57 10.78
C TYR A 105 -4.78 -6.89 11.94
N ALA A 106 -4.03 -6.56 12.98
CA ALA A 106 -4.54 -5.91 14.17
C ALA A 106 -4.97 -4.45 13.89
N ILE A 107 -5.77 -3.90 14.80
CA ILE A 107 -6.16 -2.49 14.79
C ILE A 107 -4.90 -1.60 14.72
N GLY A 108 -4.94 -0.59 13.86
CA GLY A 108 -3.83 0.34 13.64
C GLY A 108 -2.87 -0.07 12.51
N ARG A 109 -2.91 -1.33 12.04
CA ARG A 109 -2.11 -1.75 10.87
C ARG A 109 -2.64 -1.08 9.60
N VAL A 110 -1.71 -0.83 8.67
CA VAL A 110 -1.99 -0.13 7.41
C VAL A 110 -2.04 -1.14 6.27
N VAL A 111 -3.09 -1.06 5.46
CA VAL A 111 -3.32 -1.97 4.33
C VAL A 111 -3.68 -1.17 3.08
N THR A 112 -3.35 -1.72 1.93
CA THR A 112 -3.93 -1.33 0.64
C THR A 112 -4.45 -2.57 -0.05
N MET A 113 -5.57 -2.45 -0.70
CA MET A 113 -6.21 -3.58 -1.37
C MET A 113 -6.92 -3.14 -2.65
N THR A 114 -7.00 -4.06 -3.59
CA THR A 114 -7.83 -3.90 -4.78
C THR A 114 -8.96 -4.90 -4.76
N GLY A 115 -10.07 -4.56 -5.40
CA GLY A 115 -11.23 -5.44 -5.48
C GLY A 115 -12.40 -4.79 -6.16
N THR A 116 -13.56 -5.41 -6.05
CA THR A 116 -14.84 -4.91 -6.57
C THR A 116 -15.79 -4.59 -5.42
N VAL A 117 -16.51 -3.48 -5.53
CA VAL A 117 -17.58 -3.19 -4.57
C VAL A 117 -18.80 -4.02 -4.94
N THR A 118 -19.28 -4.82 -4.00
CA THR A 118 -20.39 -5.75 -4.22
C THR A 118 -21.72 -5.25 -3.70
N GLU A 119 -21.70 -4.52 -2.58
CA GLU A 119 -22.90 -4.00 -1.92
C GLU A 119 -22.56 -2.82 -1.02
N THR A 120 -23.58 -2.19 -0.47
CA THR A 120 -23.46 -1.32 0.71
C THR A 120 -24.18 -1.96 1.88
N ARG A 121 -23.64 -1.81 3.08
CA ARG A 121 -24.19 -2.39 4.31
C ARG A 121 -24.44 -1.30 5.34
N ALA A 122 -25.68 -1.23 5.82
CA ALA A 122 -26.02 -0.34 6.94
C ALA A 122 -25.38 -0.87 8.23
N GLY A 123 -24.89 0.05 9.05
CA GLY A 123 -24.29 -0.23 10.35
C GLY A 123 -24.14 1.05 11.17
N ALA A 124 -23.16 1.09 12.07
CA ALA A 124 -22.88 2.25 12.89
C ALA A 124 -21.38 2.42 13.14
N VAL A 125 -20.96 3.67 13.34
CA VAL A 125 -19.64 4.04 13.87
C VAL A 125 -19.88 4.68 15.24
N GLY A 126 -19.52 3.95 16.30
CA GLY A 126 -20.03 4.29 17.61
C GLY A 126 -21.56 4.19 17.63
N GLU A 127 -22.25 5.27 17.99
CA GLU A 127 -23.72 5.34 17.98
C GLU A 127 -24.29 5.97 16.69
N ALA A 128 -23.42 6.50 15.83
CA ALA A 128 -23.85 7.18 14.60
C ALA A 128 -24.16 6.17 13.50
N PRO A 129 -25.36 6.23 12.85
CA PRO A 129 -25.66 5.42 11.68
C PRO A 129 -24.63 5.63 10.56
N TYR A 130 -24.19 4.56 9.92
CA TYR A 130 -23.21 4.62 8.87
C TYR A 130 -23.51 3.59 7.76
N VAL A 131 -23.21 3.95 6.52
CA VAL A 131 -23.32 3.05 5.36
C VAL A 131 -21.92 2.66 4.92
N PHE A 132 -21.61 1.38 5.00
CA PHE A 132 -20.33 0.82 4.62
C PHE A 132 -20.40 0.25 3.20
N PRO A 133 -19.61 0.74 2.23
CA PRO A 133 -19.35 -0.03 1.01
C PRO A 133 -18.61 -1.31 1.37
N VAL A 134 -18.94 -2.41 0.68
CA VAL A 134 -18.32 -3.71 0.89
C VAL A 134 -17.45 -4.04 -0.32
N LEU A 135 -16.14 -4.15 -0.09
CA LEU A 135 -15.13 -4.51 -1.09
C LEU A 135 -14.84 -6.01 -1.01
N ALA A 136 -15.15 -6.75 -2.07
CA ALA A 136 -14.63 -8.11 -2.26
C ALA A 136 -13.17 -8.02 -2.68
N VAL A 137 -12.26 -8.41 -1.79
CA VAL A 137 -10.82 -8.24 -1.98
C VAL A 137 -10.29 -9.22 -3.02
N LYS A 138 -9.56 -8.69 -4.01
CA LYS A 138 -8.81 -9.45 -5.01
C LYS A 138 -7.33 -9.56 -4.64
N THR A 139 -6.70 -8.43 -4.31
CA THR A 139 -5.32 -8.38 -3.83
C THR A 139 -5.24 -7.48 -2.60
N MET A 140 -4.30 -7.77 -1.72
CA MET A 140 -4.10 -6.97 -0.51
C MET A 140 -2.62 -6.93 -0.16
N PHE A 141 -2.18 -5.77 0.31
CA PHE A 141 -0.84 -5.55 0.81
C PHE A 141 -0.90 -4.97 2.23
N LEU A 142 -0.22 -5.64 3.16
CA LEU A 142 -0.04 -5.18 4.53
C LEU A 142 1.28 -4.39 4.60
N TRP A 143 1.18 -3.10 4.88
CA TRP A 143 2.35 -2.24 4.99
C TRP A 143 3.14 -2.56 6.26
N PRO A 144 4.47 -2.65 6.16
CA PRO A 144 5.29 -2.86 7.34
C PRO A 144 5.16 -1.68 8.31
N THR A 145 5.28 -1.96 9.59
CA THR A 145 5.40 -0.93 10.62
C THR A 145 6.79 -0.27 10.56
N ALA A 146 6.94 0.88 11.21
CA ALA A 146 8.24 1.55 11.31
C ALA A 146 9.30 0.64 11.97
N GLU A 147 8.89 -0.18 12.94
CA GLU A 147 9.75 -1.14 13.62
C GLU A 147 10.16 -2.30 12.69
N GLU A 148 9.22 -2.84 11.91
CA GLU A 148 9.50 -3.87 10.89
C GLU A 148 10.41 -3.32 9.79
N GLU A 149 10.24 -2.05 9.38
CA GLU A 149 11.11 -1.38 8.41
C GLU A 149 12.52 -1.15 8.96
N ALA A 150 12.65 -0.72 10.22
CA ALA A 150 13.93 -0.49 10.88
C ALA A 150 14.74 -1.79 11.08
N ASN A 151 14.07 -2.91 11.25
CA ASN A 151 14.69 -4.23 11.46
C ASN A 151 15.04 -4.98 10.16
N LYS A 152 14.79 -4.39 8.97
CA LYS A 152 15.24 -4.98 7.71
C LYS A 152 16.77 -5.02 7.66
N PRO A 153 17.39 -6.17 7.34
CA PRO A 153 18.85 -6.26 7.23
C PRO A 153 19.34 -5.31 6.13
N GLN A 154 20.17 -4.34 6.54
CA GLN A 154 20.85 -3.44 5.60
C GLN A 154 22.18 -4.07 5.21
N PHE A 155 22.30 -4.53 3.97
CA PHE A 155 23.56 -5.02 3.42
C PHE A 155 24.43 -3.83 3.01
N HIS A 156 25.46 -3.52 3.83
CA HIS A 156 26.49 -2.56 3.45
C HIS A 156 27.62 -3.28 2.70
N PHE A 157 27.67 -3.12 1.40
CA PHE A 157 28.83 -3.56 0.63
C PHE A 157 29.95 -2.52 0.77
N GLY A 158 30.89 -2.80 1.66
CA GLY A 158 32.13 -2.03 1.75
C GLY A 158 33.11 -2.46 0.65
N VAL A 159 33.38 -1.60 -0.34
CA VAL A 159 34.48 -1.82 -1.28
C VAL A 159 35.75 -1.29 -0.64
N GLY A 160 36.56 -2.18 -0.04
CA GLY A 160 37.89 -1.87 0.47
C GLY A 160 38.91 -1.77 -0.67
N VAL A 161 39.36 -0.58 -1.02
CA VAL A 161 40.52 -0.39 -1.90
C VAL A 161 41.79 -0.48 -1.04
N GLY A 162 42.44 -1.64 -1.04
CA GLY A 162 43.74 -1.83 -0.42
C GLY A 162 44.84 -1.27 -1.32
N ILE A 163 45.48 -0.20 -0.90
CA ILE A 163 46.73 0.27 -1.52
C ILE A 163 47.87 -0.51 -0.86
N VAL A 164 48.50 -1.42 -1.63
CA VAL A 164 49.71 -2.09 -1.22
C VAL A 164 50.88 -1.22 -1.65
N ARG A 165 51.78 -0.87 -0.74
CA ARG A 165 52.97 -0.06 -0.93
C ARG A 165 54.18 -0.97 -1.01
#